data_f67726788550089ab4fc285392bb8751
#
_entry.id   f67726788550089ab4fc285392bb8751
#
_cell.length_a   1.000
_cell.length_b   1.000
_cell.length_c   1.000
_cell.angle_alpha   90.00
_cell.angle_beta   90.00
_cell.angle_gamma   90.00
#
_symmetry.space_group_name_H-M   'P 1'
#
loop_
_entity.id
_entity.type
_entity.pdbx_description
1 polymer ?
#
loop_
_entity_poly.entity_id
_entity_poly.type
_entity_poly.pdbx_seq_one_letter_code
_entity_poly.pdbx_strand_id
1 'polypeptide(L)' 'MEIIIRIINALITATATLVLVRYIYGLVIVFKNKVKTFRFSVSNIIAFLIAMIVNLSVIYGLIWIIKFFAIRV' A
#
# COMPACT_ATOMS: atom_id res chain seq x y z
N MET A 1 11.02 27.88 -12.24
CA MET A 1 11.10 26.42 -12.42
C MET A 1 11.02 25.62 -11.13
N GLU A 2 11.66 26.07 -10.05
CA GLU A 2 11.62 25.36 -8.78
C GLU A 2 10.20 25.24 -8.21
N ILE A 3 9.37 26.27 -8.34
CA ILE A 3 8.00 26.27 -7.85
C ILE A 3 7.17 25.21 -8.58
N ILE A 4 7.34 25.08 -9.89
CA ILE A 4 6.63 24.09 -10.70
C ILE A 4 7.01 22.67 -10.27
N ILE A 5 8.29 22.40 -10.06
CA ILE A 5 8.78 21.11 -9.59
C ILE A 5 8.23 20.78 -8.21
N ARG A 6 8.17 21.74 -7.31
CA ARG A 6 7.57 21.55 -5.97
C ARG A 6 6.09 21.22 -6.05
N ILE A 7 5.35 21.90 -6.91
CA ILE A 7 3.91 21.65 -7.11
C ILE A 7 3.70 20.23 -7.67
N ILE A 8 4.50 19.82 -8.64
CA ILE A 8 4.42 18.49 -9.24
C ILE A 8 4.74 17.42 -8.17
N ASN A 9 5.79 17.62 -7.38
CA ASN A 9 6.15 16.70 -6.31
C ASN A 9 5.07 16.61 -5.23
N ALA A 10 4.46 17.74 -4.87
CA ALA A 10 3.35 17.77 -3.92
C ALA A 10 2.14 17.01 -4.46
N LEU A 11 1.80 17.17 -5.73
CA LEU A 11 0.70 16.45 -6.38
C LEU A 11 0.95 14.94 -6.42
N ILE A 12 2.17 14.52 -6.76
CA ILE A 12 2.56 13.10 -6.78
C ILE A 12 2.47 12.52 -5.36
N THR A 13 2.97 13.24 -4.36
CA THR A 13 2.92 12.81 -2.96
C THR A 13 1.48 12.66 -2.47
N ALA A 14 0.62 13.63 -2.77
CA ALA A 14 -0.80 13.59 -2.39
C ALA A 14 -1.50 12.40 -3.06
N THR A 15 -1.29 12.21 -4.37
CA THR A 15 -1.87 11.10 -5.13
C THR A 15 -1.40 9.75 -4.57
N ALA A 16 -0.11 9.61 -4.30
CA ALA A 16 0.45 8.38 -3.74
C ALA A 16 -0.12 8.09 -2.35
N THR A 17 -0.31 9.12 -1.52
CA THR A 17 -0.91 8.98 -0.19
C THR A 17 -2.36 8.50 -0.29
N LEU A 18 -3.15 9.08 -1.20
CA LEU A 18 -4.53 8.65 -1.43
C LEU A 18 -4.61 7.21 -1.91
N VAL A 19 -3.73 6.82 -2.83
CA VAL A 19 -3.65 5.44 -3.32
C VAL A 19 -3.29 4.49 -2.19
N LEU A 20 -2.34 4.86 -1.35
CA LEU A 20 -1.93 4.05 -0.19
C LEU A 20 -3.08 3.85 0.80
N VAL A 21 -3.80 4.92 1.16
CA VAL A 21 -4.94 4.85 2.07
C VAL A 21 -6.03 3.94 1.51
N ARG A 22 -6.37 4.10 0.23
CA ARG A 22 -7.37 3.26 -0.44
C ARG A 22 -6.92 1.80 -0.50
N TYR A 23 -5.65 1.56 -0.75
CA TYR A 23 -5.09 0.21 -0.79
C TYR A 23 -5.19 -0.48 0.57
N ILE A 24 -4.81 0.21 1.64
CA ILE A 24 -4.91 -0.31 3.01
C ILE A 24 -6.36 -0.60 3.37
N TYR A 25 -7.28 0.30 3.04
CA TYR A 25 -8.71 0.11 3.28
C TYR A 25 -9.25 -1.13 2.57
N GLY A 26 -8.89 -1.31 1.30
CA GLY A 26 -9.26 -2.50 0.52
C GLY A 26 -8.69 -3.78 1.13
N LEU A 27 -7.43 -3.75 1.60
CA LEU A 27 -6.82 -4.89 2.28
C LEU A 27 -7.56 -5.28 3.56
N VAL A 28 -7.96 -4.30 4.36
CA VAL A 28 -8.71 -4.55 5.60
C VAL A 28 -10.04 -5.22 5.31
N ILE A 29 -10.76 -4.76 4.27
CA ILE A 29 -12.05 -5.36 3.87
C ILE A 29 -11.84 -6.80 3.39
N VAL A 30 -10.87 -7.03 2.52
CA VAL A 30 -10.57 -8.36 1.98
C VAL A 30 -10.14 -9.30 3.11
N PHE A 31 -9.32 -8.81 4.04
CA PHE A 31 -8.87 -9.59 5.19
C PHE A 31 -10.05 -10.02 6.07
N LYS A 32 -10.98 -9.10 6.38
CA LYS A 32 -12.18 -9.41 7.17
C LYS A 32 -13.03 -10.48 6.49
N ASN A 33 -13.21 -10.39 5.18
CA ASN A 33 -13.98 -11.37 4.42
C ASN A 33 -13.31 -12.74 4.41
N LYS A 34 -11.99 -12.79 4.26
CA LYS A 34 -11.25 -14.05 4.26
C LYS A 34 -11.22 -14.71 5.62
N VAL A 35 -11.14 -13.95 6.71
CA VAL A 35 -11.15 -14.50 8.06
C VAL A 35 -12.47 -15.23 8.36
N LYS A 36 -13.60 -14.72 7.85
CA LYS A 36 -14.91 -15.36 8.03
C LYS A 36 -15.04 -16.72 7.33
N THR A 37 -14.34 -16.90 6.20
CA THR A 37 -14.40 -18.12 5.37
C THR A 37 -13.12 -18.94 5.41
N PHE A 38 -12.19 -18.58 6.29
CA PHE A 38 -10.87 -19.21 6.35
C PHE A 38 -10.98 -20.63 6.91
N ARG A 39 -10.62 -21.60 6.07
CA ARG A 39 -10.48 -22.99 6.48
C ARG A 39 -9.01 -23.28 6.79
N PHE A 40 -8.76 -23.92 7.93
CA PHE A 40 -7.42 -24.31 8.33
C PHE A 40 -6.93 -25.46 7.45
N SER A 41 -6.39 -25.13 6.28
CA SER A 41 -5.62 -26.09 5.48
C SER A 41 -4.21 -25.55 5.27
N VAL A 42 -3.23 -26.43 5.15
CA VAL A 42 -1.82 -26.05 4.94
C VAL A 42 -1.67 -25.18 3.69
N SER A 43 -2.38 -25.53 2.63
CA SER A 43 -2.37 -24.77 1.37
C SER A 43 -2.89 -23.34 1.57
N ASN A 44 -3.97 -23.15 2.31
CA ASN A 44 -4.54 -21.83 2.59
C ASN A 44 -3.61 -20.98 3.46
N ILE A 45 -2.94 -21.59 4.44
CA ILE A 45 -1.98 -20.89 5.30
C ILE A 45 -0.80 -20.38 4.47
N ILE A 46 -0.25 -21.22 3.60
CA ILE A 46 0.87 -20.84 2.72
C ILE A 46 0.46 -19.71 1.78
N ALA A 47 -0.71 -19.81 1.15
CA ALA A 47 -1.23 -18.76 0.27
C ALA A 47 -1.43 -17.45 1.02
N PHE A 48 -1.94 -17.48 2.24
CA PHE A 48 -2.14 -16.32 3.08
C PHE A 48 -0.80 -15.65 3.44
N LEU A 49 0.22 -16.43 3.82
CA LEU A 49 1.56 -15.93 4.13
C LEU A 49 2.20 -15.25 2.92
N ILE A 50 2.12 -15.88 1.74
CA ILE A 50 2.66 -15.30 0.50
C ILE A 50 1.94 -13.99 0.18
N ALA A 51 0.61 -13.96 0.29
CA ALA A 51 -0.16 -12.76 0.06
C ALA A 51 0.22 -11.63 1.02
N MET A 52 0.43 -11.94 2.30
CA MET A 52 0.88 -10.95 3.29
C MET A 52 2.24 -10.37 2.94
N ILE A 53 3.20 -11.22 2.55
CA ILE A 53 4.55 -10.77 2.18
C ILE A 53 4.50 -9.84 0.98
N VAL A 54 3.75 -10.20 -0.06
CA VAL A 54 3.59 -9.38 -1.27
C VAL A 54 2.95 -8.04 -0.93
N ASN A 55 1.87 -8.06 -0.15
CA ASN A 55 1.16 -6.84 0.25
C ASN A 55 2.03 -5.92 1.10
N LEU A 56 2.78 -6.47 2.05
CA LEU A 56 3.71 -5.69 2.87
C LEU A 56 4.81 -5.06 2.02
N SER A 57 5.33 -5.77 1.02
CA SER A 57 6.32 -5.25 0.10
C SER A 57 5.78 -4.07 -0.72
N VAL A 58 4.54 -4.17 -1.19
CA VAL A 58 3.88 -3.08 -1.94
C VAL A 58 3.69 -1.86 -1.05
N ILE A 59 3.19 -2.05 0.18
CA ILE A 59 3.00 -0.97 1.14
C ILE A 59 4.34 -0.28 1.46
N TYR A 60 5.38 -1.06 1.71
CA TYR A 60 6.72 -0.53 1.98
C TYR A 60 7.24 0.30 0.80
N GLY A 61 7.09 -0.20 -0.42
CA GLY A 61 7.48 0.52 -1.63
C GLY A 61 6.73 1.83 -1.81
N LEU A 62 5.42 1.85 -1.55
CA LEU A 62 4.62 3.08 -1.60
C LEU A 62 5.05 4.10 -0.54
N ILE A 63 5.30 3.65 0.68
CA ILE A 63 5.81 4.52 1.75
C ILE A 63 7.17 5.10 1.37
N TRP A 64 8.04 4.31 0.79
CA TRP A 64 9.36 4.76 0.32
C TRP A 64 9.22 5.85 -0.76
N ILE A 65 8.34 5.65 -1.73
CA ILE A 65 8.07 6.62 -2.79
C ILE A 65 7.52 7.92 -2.19
N ILE A 66 6.54 7.84 -1.29
CA ILE A 66 5.96 9.00 -0.62
C ILE A 66 7.05 9.78 0.13
N LYS A 67 7.89 9.08 0.88
CA LYS A 67 8.98 9.68 1.63
C LYS A 67 9.98 10.38 0.70
N PHE A 68 10.33 9.74 -0.41
CA PHE A 68 11.26 10.26 -1.39
C PHE A 68 10.75 11.58 -2.00
N PHE A 69 9.50 11.62 -2.41
CA PHE A 69 8.92 12.83 -2.99
C PHE A 69 8.60 13.90 -1.93
N ALA A 70 8.21 13.51 -0.73
CA ALA A 70 7.92 14.45 0.35
C ALA A 70 9.15 15.24 0.78
N ILE A 71 10.33 14.62 0.77
CA ILE A 71 11.58 15.29 1.10
C ILE A 71 11.93 16.40 0.09
N ARG A 72 11.52 16.22 -1.17
CA ARG A 72 11.78 17.18 -2.25
C ARG A 72 10.77 18.32 -2.34
N VAL A 73 9.69 18.23 -1.61
CA VAL A 73 8.70 19.31 -1.52
C VAL A 73 9.19 20.36 -0.53
#